data_80b84482139d00f1fbfb809ff5f396b2
#
_entry.id   80b84482139d00f1fbfb809ff5f396b2
#
_cell.length_a   1.000
_cell.length_b   1.000
_cell.length_c   1.000
_cell.angle_alpha   90.00
_cell.angle_beta   90.00
_cell.angle_gamma   90.00
#
_symmetry.space_group_name_H-M   'P 1'
#
loop_
_entity.id
_entity.type
_entity.pdbx_description
1 polymer ?
#
loop_
_entity_poly.entity_id
_entity_poly.type
_entity_poly.pdbx_seq_one_letter_code
_entity_poly.pdbx_strand_id
1 'polypeptide(L)'
;MVTVNRNYLKLPGSYLFSTIAGKVSAFQKENPEARILRLGIGDVTQPLAPAIIESLHRSVDEMAHQETFRGYAPDLGYEFLRDAIAKNDYKDRGCNISADEIFISDGAKSDSGNIQEIFGADNKVAVCDPVYPVYVDTNVMAGRTGAYNKEKENFDGVIYMPCLESNGFLPEIPEEVPDLIYLCFPNNPSGAAITREKLQEWVDYANRTGAVIIYDAAYEAYITETDIPHSIYECNGARSEEHT
;
A
#
# COMPACT_ATOMS: atom_id res chain seq x y z
N MET A 1 13.87 -32.78 9.65
CA MET A 1 13.77 -31.76 10.72
C MET A 1 13.22 -30.50 10.09
N VAL A 2 12.18 -29.90 10.65
CA VAL A 2 11.60 -28.64 10.10
C VAL A 2 12.55 -27.50 10.39
N THR A 3 12.78 -26.64 9.40
CA THR A 3 13.55 -25.39 9.54
C THR A 3 12.61 -24.21 9.36
N VAL A 4 12.81 -23.16 10.14
CA VAL A 4 12.04 -21.90 10.00
C VAL A 4 12.71 -20.95 9.03
N ASN A 5 11.93 -20.06 8.42
CA ASN A 5 12.47 -18.98 7.60
C ASN A 5 13.26 -18.00 8.48
N ARG A 6 14.59 -18.02 8.34
CA ARG A 6 15.49 -17.19 9.16
C ARG A 6 15.39 -15.69 8.88
N ASN A 7 14.78 -15.29 7.77
CA ASN A 7 14.59 -13.88 7.49
C ASN A 7 13.70 -13.19 8.53
N TYR A 8 12.77 -13.92 9.14
CA TYR A 8 11.95 -13.40 10.25
C TYR A 8 12.78 -12.95 11.47
N LEU A 9 13.99 -13.48 11.64
CA LEU A 9 14.89 -13.06 12.71
C LEU A 9 15.54 -11.68 12.46
N LYS A 10 15.43 -11.15 11.24
CA LYS A 10 15.92 -9.82 10.88
C LYS A 10 14.90 -8.72 11.21
N LEU A 11 13.62 -9.08 11.41
CA LEU A 11 12.58 -8.13 11.78
C LEU A 11 12.82 -7.58 13.19
N PRO A 12 12.45 -6.31 13.47
CA PRO A 12 12.45 -5.77 14.82
C PRO A 12 11.61 -6.67 15.74
N GLY A 13 12.08 -6.90 16.97
CA GLY A 13 11.38 -7.76 17.94
C GLY A 13 10.01 -7.26 18.39
N SER A 14 9.64 -6.04 18.00
CA SER A 14 8.34 -5.44 18.26
C SER A 14 7.93 -4.54 17.10
N TYR A 15 6.68 -4.63 16.69
CA TYR A 15 6.09 -3.73 15.71
C TYR A 15 6.03 -2.30 16.27
N LEU A 16 6.37 -1.31 15.45
CA LEU A 16 6.50 0.11 15.86
C LEU A 16 5.31 0.59 16.70
N PHE A 17 4.10 0.33 16.25
CA PHE A 17 2.89 0.78 16.95
C PHE A 17 2.69 0.12 18.32
N SER A 18 3.10 -1.14 18.48
CA SER A 18 3.06 -1.84 19.77
C SER A 18 4.06 -1.22 20.74
N THR A 19 5.24 -0.85 20.26
CA THR A 19 6.27 -0.16 21.06
C THR A 19 5.77 1.21 21.52
N ILE A 20 5.14 2.00 20.63
CA ILE A 20 4.55 3.30 20.95
C ILE A 20 3.44 3.15 21.99
N ALA A 21 2.52 2.19 21.79
CA ALA A 21 1.44 1.91 22.73
C ALA A 21 1.97 1.55 24.14
N GLY A 22 3.04 0.74 24.20
CA GLY A 22 3.72 0.42 25.45
C GLY A 22 4.30 1.65 26.15
N LYS A 23 4.99 2.53 25.42
CA LYS A 23 5.53 3.79 25.95
C LYS A 23 4.43 4.72 26.46
N VAL A 24 3.33 4.87 25.70
CA VAL A 24 2.17 5.67 26.12
C VAL A 24 1.56 5.13 27.41
N SER A 25 1.37 3.79 27.51
CA SER A 25 0.83 3.16 28.70
C SER A 25 1.73 3.34 29.93
N ALA A 26 3.04 3.24 29.76
CA ALA A 26 4.01 3.47 30.84
C ALA A 26 3.94 4.92 31.31
N PHE A 27 3.98 5.90 30.39
CA PHE A 27 3.89 7.32 30.70
C PHE A 27 2.59 7.66 31.44
N GLN A 28 1.45 7.10 30.98
CA GLN A 28 0.13 7.36 31.62
C GLN A 28 0.06 6.81 33.05
N LYS A 29 0.72 5.67 33.31
CA LYS A 29 0.80 5.12 34.68
C LYS A 29 1.61 6.00 35.62
N GLU A 30 2.72 6.58 35.13
CA GLU A 30 3.56 7.48 35.90
C GLU A 30 2.94 8.87 36.06
N ASN A 31 2.07 9.27 35.11
CA ASN A 31 1.43 10.59 35.07
C ASN A 31 -0.08 10.44 34.83
N PRO A 32 -0.86 9.98 35.86
CA PRO A 32 -2.29 9.66 35.69
C PRO A 32 -3.14 10.86 35.22
N GLU A 33 -2.77 12.06 35.65
CA GLU A 33 -3.49 13.32 35.32
C GLU A 33 -3.07 13.93 33.98
N ALA A 34 -2.05 13.36 33.31
CA ALA A 34 -1.58 13.91 32.05
C ALA A 34 -2.57 13.68 30.92
N ARG A 35 -2.93 14.75 30.21
CA ARG A 35 -3.69 14.65 28.97
C ARG A 35 -2.75 14.32 27.80
N ILE A 36 -2.85 13.13 27.27
CA ILE A 36 -2.05 12.68 26.12
C ILE A 36 -2.77 13.03 24.83
N LEU A 37 -2.10 13.78 23.94
CA LEU A 37 -2.53 14.00 22.57
C LEU A 37 -1.85 12.96 21.67
N ARG A 38 -2.63 12.06 21.09
CA ARG A 38 -2.13 10.97 20.24
C ARG A 38 -2.08 11.42 18.79
N LEU A 39 -0.89 11.74 18.29
CA LEU A 39 -0.66 12.20 16.92
C LEU A 39 0.16 11.19 16.08
N GLY A 40 0.43 10.01 16.63
CA GLY A 40 1.32 9.02 16.01
C GLY A 40 0.63 8.02 15.08
N ILE A 41 -0.70 7.96 15.07
CA ILE A 41 -1.48 7.07 14.20
C ILE A 41 -2.65 7.86 13.64
N GLY A 42 -2.77 7.90 12.31
CA GLY A 42 -3.99 8.34 11.65
C GLY A 42 -5.08 7.29 11.89
N ASP A 43 -6.22 7.71 12.40
CA ASP A 43 -7.36 6.84 12.64
C ASP A 43 -8.63 7.51 12.14
N VAL A 44 -9.62 6.70 11.79
CA VAL A 44 -10.95 7.19 11.44
C VAL A 44 -11.63 7.76 12.69
N THR A 45 -12.05 9.00 12.62
CA THR A 45 -12.66 9.71 13.75
C THR A 45 -14.16 9.93 13.58
N GLN A 46 -14.69 9.62 12.41
CA GLN A 46 -16.10 9.79 12.10
C GLN A 46 -16.80 8.43 11.97
N PRO A 47 -18.06 8.33 12.40
CA PRO A 47 -18.87 7.13 12.16
C PRO A 47 -19.10 6.93 10.65
N LEU A 48 -19.43 5.69 10.28
CA LEU A 48 -19.81 5.37 8.90
C LEU A 48 -21.02 6.19 8.46
N ALA A 49 -21.04 6.57 7.19
CA ALA A 49 -22.19 7.25 6.61
C ALA A 49 -23.47 6.38 6.68
N PRO A 50 -24.65 6.99 6.88
CA PRO A 50 -25.92 6.25 6.99
C PRO A 50 -26.16 5.27 5.85
N ALA A 51 -25.83 5.65 4.61
CA ALA A 51 -25.97 4.78 3.44
C ALA A 51 -25.12 3.50 3.52
N ILE A 52 -23.95 3.56 4.13
CA ILE A 52 -23.09 2.40 4.34
C ILE A 52 -23.72 1.47 5.40
N ILE A 53 -24.21 2.04 6.50
CA ILE A 53 -24.88 1.27 7.56
C ILE A 53 -26.12 0.55 6.99
N GLU A 54 -26.94 1.27 6.22
CA GLU A 54 -28.10 0.68 5.55
C GLU A 54 -27.72 -0.45 4.60
N SER A 55 -26.66 -0.30 3.82
CA SER A 55 -26.16 -1.32 2.92
C SER A 55 -25.66 -2.56 3.67
N LEU A 56 -24.96 -2.38 4.80
CA LEU A 56 -24.53 -3.49 5.67
C LEU A 56 -25.73 -4.27 6.22
N HIS A 57 -26.78 -3.58 6.69
CA HIS A 57 -28.00 -4.24 7.16
C HIS A 57 -28.65 -5.06 6.03
N ARG A 58 -28.82 -4.49 4.84
CA ARG A 58 -29.35 -5.21 3.69
C ARG A 58 -28.53 -6.45 3.36
N SER A 59 -27.21 -6.35 3.38
CA SER A 59 -26.33 -7.48 3.09
C SER A 59 -26.48 -8.62 4.12
N VAL A 60 -26.71 -8.27 5.39
CA VAL A 60 -26.99 -9.28 6.43
C VAL A 60 -28.36 -9.92 6.19
N ASP A 61 -29.39 -9.15 5.85
CA ASP A 61 -30.73 -9.66 5.56
C ASP A 61 -30.69 -10.60 4.32
N GLU A 62 -29.93 -10.27 3.28
CA GLU A 62 -29.73 -11.14 2.11
C GLU A 62 -29.20 -12.54 2.50
N MET A 63 -28.37 -12.64 3.54
CA MET A 63 -27.82 -13.91 4.01
C MET A 63 -28.87 -14.83 4.67
N ALA A 64 -30.02 -14.29 5.06
CA ALA A 64 -31.10 -15.06 5.68
C ALA A 64 -31.99 -15.81 4.67
N HIS A 65 -31.88 -15.52 3.37
CA HIS A 65 -32.75 -16.07 2.31
C HIS A 65 -31.94 -16.91 1.32
N GLN A 66 -32.44 -18.08 0.99
CA GLN A 66 -31.77 -19.04 0.10
C GLN A 66 -31.47 -18.44 -1.28
N GLU A 67 -32.33 -17.58 -1.80
CA GLU A 67 -32.20 -16.96 -3.12
C GLU A 67 -31.11 -15.91 -3.21
N THR A 68 -30.77 -15.30 -2.08
CA THR A 68 -29.77 -14.22 -1.99
C THR A 68 -28.55 -14.60 -1.16
N PHE A 69 -28.57 -15.78 -0.52
CA PHE A 69 -27.44 -16.29 0.24
C PHE A 69 -26.20 -16.42 -0.64
N ARG A 70 -25.09 -15.94 -0.14
CA ARG A 70 -23.79 -15.96 -0.81
C ARG A 70 -22.84 -16.86 -0.04
N GLY A 71 -22.42 -17.95 -0.68
CA GLY A 71 -21.38 -18.86 -0.18
C GLY A 71 -19.97 -18.37 -0.53
N TYR A 72 -19.12 -19.28 -0.99
CA TYR A 72 -17.81 -18.91 -1.52
C TYR A 72 -17.94 -17.97 -2.72
N ALA A 73 -17.19 -16.87 -2.68
CA ALA A 73 -17.06 -15.99 -3.83
C ALA A 73 -16.20 -16.65 -4.93
N PRO A 74 -16.35 -16.22 -6.19
CA PRO A 74 -15.36 -16.51 -7.23
C PRO A 74 -13.97 -16.02 -6.81
N ASP A 75 -12.90 -16.66 -7.32
CA ASP A 75 -11.51 -16.37 -6.93
C ASP A 75 -11.10 -14.89 -7.07
N LEU A 76 -11.61 -14.21 -8.10
CA LEU A 76 -11.38 -12.78 -8.31
C LEU A 76 -12.30 -11.87 -7.47
N GLY A 77 -13.29 -12.43 -6.79
CA GLY A 77 -14.38 -11.70 -6.15
C GLY A 77 -15.64 -11.61 -7.02
N TYR A 78 -16.74 -11.13 -6.45
CA TYR A 78 -18.02 -11.02 -7.16
C TYR A 78 -17.94 -10.05 -8.34
N GLU A 79 -18.48 -10.48 -9.49
CA GLU A 79 -18.46 -9.73 -10.74
C GLU A 79 -19.11 -8.34 -10.59
N PHE A 80 -20.27 -8.26 -9.92
CA PHE A 80 -20.96 -6.98 -9.73
C PHE A 80 -20.09 -5.93 -9.03
N LEU A 81 -19.22 -6.36 -8.09
CA LEU A 81 -18.31 -5.46 -7.39
C LEU A 81 -17.13 -5.05 -8.29
N ARG A 82 -16.55 -6.02 -9.00
CA ARG A 82 -15.47 -5.78 -9.96
C ARG A 82 -15.91 -4.86 -11.10
N ASP A 83 -17.13 -5.05 -11.62
CA ASP A 83 -17.74 -4.16 -12.62
C ASP A 83 -17.95 -2.74 -12.09
N ALA A 84 -18.43 -2.62 -10.84
CA ALA A 84 -18.62 -1.33 -10.20
C ALA A 84 -17.28 -0.58 -10.04
N ILE A 85 -16.23 -1.28 -9.61
CA ILE A 85 -14.88 -0.72 -9.49
C ILE A 85 -14.33 -0.33 -10.89
N ALA A 86 -14.40 -1.24 -11.87
CA ALA A 86 -13.93 -0.96 -13.22
C ALA A 86 -14.59 0.28 -13.81
N LYS A 87 -15.90 0.46 -13.56
CA LYS A 87 -16.65 1.60 -14.05
C LYS A 87 -16.29 2.89 -13.31
N ASN A 88 -16.49 2.89 -11.98
CA ASN A 88 -16.49 4.14 -11.21
C ASN A 88 -15.07 4.63 -10.87
N ASP A 89 -14.12 3.71 -10.63
CA ASP A 89 -12.78 4.06 -10.21
C ASP A 89 -11.81 4.19 -11.39
N TYR A 90 -12.13 3.56 -12.53
CA TYR A 90 -11.24 3.57 -13.70
C TYR A 90 -11.87 4.20 -14.95
N LYS A 91 -12.97 3.65 -15.49
CA LYS A 91 -13.55 4.13 -16.77
C LYS A 91 -14.05 5.56 -16.67
N ASP A 92 -14.67 5.94 -15.57
CA ASP A 92 -15.15 7.32 -15.36
C ASP A 92 -14.00 8.33 -15.24
N ARG A 93 -12.76 7.84 -15.00
CA ARG A 93 -11.51 8.62 -15.00
C ARG A 93 -10.69 8.46 -16.28
N GLY A 94 -11.25 7.81 -17.31
CA GLY A 94 -10.59 7.61 -18.60
C GLY A 94 -9.59 6.46 -18.66
N CYS A 95 -9.50 5.63 -17.61
CA CYS A 95 -8.62 4.47 -17.57
C CYS A 95 -9.32 3.25 -18.16
N ASN A 96 -8.62 2.53 -19.06
CA ASN A 96 -9.17 1.32 -19.70
C ASN A 96 -8.80 0.06 -18.88
N ILE A 97 -9.43 -0.10 -17.72
CA ILE A 97 -9.29 -1.30 -16.87
C ILE A 97 -10.61 -2.07 -16.93
N SER A 98 -10.53 -3.38 -17.17
CA SER A 98 -11.66 -4.28 -17.19
C SER A 98 -11.86 -5.00 -15.85
N ALA A 99 -13.05 -5.54 -15.62
CA ALA A 99 -13.35 -6.29 -14.40
C ALA A 99 -12.45 -7.53 -14.22
N ASP A 100 -11.90 -8.08 -15.29
CA ASP A 100 -11.02 -9.26 -15.25
C ASP A 100 -9.62 -8.96 -14.72
N GLU A 101 -9.27 -7.66 -14.67
CA GLU A 101 -7.99 -7.19 -14.12
C GLU A 101 -8.10 -6.81 -12.62
N ILE A 102 -9.28 -7.01 -12.02
CA ILE A 102 -9.58 -6.62 -10.64
C ILE A 102 -9.71 -7.84 -9.75
N PHE A 103 -8.93 -7.88 -8.69
CA PHE A 103 -9.00 -8.85 -7.61
C PHE A 103 -9.55 -8.19 -6.35
N ILE A 104 -10.54 -8.81 -5.72
CA ILE A 104 -11.10 -8.36 -4.45
C ILE A 104 -10.39 -9.09 -3.31
N SER A 105 -9.80 -8.33 -2.41
CA SER A 105 -9.11 -8.84 -1.23
C SER A 105 -9.70 -8.27 0.06
N ASP A 106 -9.08 -8.57 1.18
CA ASP A 106 -9.40 -8.02 2.49
C ASP A 106 -8.63 -6.73 2.82
N GLY A 107 -7.91 -6.17 1.85
CA GLY A 107 -7.29 -4.85 1.94
C GLY A 107 -5.83 -4.77 1.47
N ALA A 108 -5.38 -3.55 1.20
CA ALA A 108 -4.08 -3.23 0.63
C ALA A 108 -2.88 -3.82 1.41
N LYS A 109 -3.00 -4.01 2.72
CA LYS A 109 -1.94 -4.63 3.52
C LYS A 109 -1.72 -6.09 3.14
N SER A 110 -2.79 -6.85 2.97
CA SER A 110 -2.74 -8.25 2.51
C SER A 110 -2.24 -8.32 1.08
N ASP A 111 -2.71 -7.42 0.21
CA ASP A 111 -2.26 -7.33 -1.18
C ASP A 111 -0.76 -7.06 -1.27
N SER A 112 -0.26 -6.07 -0.52
CA SER A 112 1.18 -5.75 -0.46
C SER A 112 2.03 -6.92 0.04
N GLY A 113 1.47 -7.75 0.92
CA GLY A 113 2.13 -8.95 1.44
C GLY A 113 2.13 -10.11 0.44
N ASN A 114 1.05 -10.28 -0.30
CA ASN A 114 0.84 -11.43 -1.17
C ASN A 114 1.39 -11.23 -2.58
N ILE A 115 1.23 -10.03 -3.17
CA ILE A 115 1.65 -9.76 -4.56
C ILE A 115 3.13 -10.06 -4.79
N GLN A 116 3.97 -9.85 -3.79
CA GLN A 116 5.39 -10.08 -3.91
C GLN A 116 5.80 -11.55 -4.05
N GLU A 117 4.90 -12.50 -3.74
CA GLU A 117 5.16 -13.93 -3.91
C GLU A 117 5.36 -14.32 -5.39
N ILE A 118 4.85 -13.51 -6.33
CA ILE A 118 5.06 -13.73 -7.77
C ILE A 118 6.46 -13.28 -8.24
N PHE A 119 7.23 -12.57 -7.42
CA PHE A 119 8.55 -12.06 -7.77
C PHE A 119 9.67 -12.85 -7.13
N GLY A 120 10.77 -13.03 -7.86
CA GLY A 120 11.98 -13.72 -7.38
C GLY A 120 12.62 -13.05 -6.15
N ALA A 121 13.34 -13.84 -5.36
CA ALA A 121 13.99 -13.34 -4.13
C ALA A 121 15.20 -12.42 -4.42
N ASP A 122 15.74 -12.44 -5.63
CA ASP A 122 16.92 -11.67 -6.02
C ASP A 122 16.57 -10.26 -6.53
N ASN A 123 15.27 -9.93 -6.64
CA ASN A 123 14.81 -8.62 -7.09
C ASN A 123 15.19 -7.52 -6.09
N LYS A 124 15.75 -6.43 -6.60
CA LYS A 124 16.06 -5.22 -5.83
C LYS A 124 14.81 -4.39 -5.60
N VAL A 125 14.64 -3.94 -4.39
CA VAL A 125 13.44 -3.21 -3.96
C VAL A 125 13.78 -1.77 -3.65
N ALA A 126 12.98 -0.83 -4.19
CA ALA A 126 13.03 0.58 -3.83
C ALA A 126 11.77 1.00 -3.07
N VAL A 127 11.95 1.79 -2.01
CA VAL A 127 10.87 2.35 -1.18
C VAL A 127 11.12 3.81 -0.89
N CYS A 128 10.07 4.58 -0.68
CA CYS A 128 10.20 5.94 -0.13
C CYS A 128 10.79 5.90 1.29
N ASP A 129 11.42 6.98 1.72
CA ASP A 129 11.89 7.16 3.09
C ASP A 129 11.50 8.55 3.60
N PRO A 130 10.57 8.66 4.57
CA PRO A 130 9.91 7.57 5.33
C PRO A 130 8.90 6.75 4.51
N VAL A 131 8.67 5.50 4.96
CA VAL A 131 7.84 4.52 4.26
C VAL A 131 6.84 3.86 5.21
N TYR A 132 5.74 3.36 4.66
CA TYR A 132 4.87 2.43 5.37
C TYR A 132 5.63 1.13 5.66
N PRO A 133 5.83 0.74 6.94
CA PRO A 133 6.75 -0.33 7.31
C PRO A 133 6.49 -1.67 6.63
N VAL A 134 5.23 -1.94 6.26
CA VAL A 134 4.83 -3.23 5.67
C VAL A 134 5.58 -3.54 4.39
N TYR A 135 5.89 -2.54 3.55
CA TYR A 135 6.63 -2.80 2.30
C TYR A 135 8.05 -3.31 2.58
N VAL A 136 8.71 -2.78 3.60
CA VAL A 136 10.03 -3.26 4.02
C VAL A 136 9.91 -4.62 4.71
N ASP A 137 9.01 -4.74 5.70
CA ASP A 137 8.87 -5.95 6.52
C ASP A 137 8.54 -7.19 5.67
N THR A 138 7.63 -7.05 4.70
CA THR A 138 7.27 -8.17 3.81
C THR A 138 8.43 -8.58 2.89
N ASN A 139 9.22 -7.62 2.40
CA ASN A 139 10.42 -7.93 1.63
C ASN A 139 11.56 -8.52 2.50
N VAL A 140 11.64 -8.16 3.79
CA VAL A 140 12.51 -8.83 4.76
C VAL A 140 12.11 -10.29 4.90
N MET A 141 10.83 -10.57 5.10
CA MET A 141 10.30 -11.93 5.22
C MET A 141 10.58 -12.77 3.97
N ALA A 142 10.48 -12.15 2.79
CA ALA A 142 10.80 -12.78 1.49
C ALA A 142 12.30 -12.94 1.23
N GLY A 143 13.17 -12.28 2.01
CA GLY A 143 14.63 -12.41 1.89
C GLY A 143 15.32 -11.43 0.94
N ARG A 144 14.60 -10.42 0.40
CA ARG A 144 15.13 -9.48 -0.60
C ARG A 144 16.00 -8.35 -0.05
N THR A 145 16.05 -8.18 1.27
CA THR A 145 16.57 -6.95 1.89
C THR A 145 18.04 -6.99 2.33
N GLY A 146 18.71 -8.12 2.17
CA GLY A 146 20.08 -8.24 2.69
C GLY A 146 20.18 -8.23 4.21
N ALA A 147 21.26 -7.67 4.75
CA ALA A 147 21.51 -7.55 6.18
C ALA A 147 20.94 -6.24 6.74
N TYR A 148 20.56 -6.26 8.02
CA TYR A 148 20.20 -5.02 8.72
C TYR A 148 21.46 -4.30 9.18
N ASN A 149 21.59 -3.04 8.78
CA ASN A 149 22.69 -2.14 9.14
C ASN A 149 22.27 -1.32 10.37
N LYS A 150 22.91 -1.59 11.51
CA LYS A 150 22.60 -0.92 12.77
C LYS A 150 23.00 0.55 12.84
N GLU A 151 24.00 0.95 12.04
CA GLU A 151 24.49 2.34 12.03
C GLU A 151 23.55 3.24 11.21
N LYS A 152 23.03 2.70 10.10
CA LYS A 152 22.10 3.39 9.22
C LYS A 152 20.62 3.16 9.60
N GLU A 153 20.37 2.25 10.52
CA GLU A 153 19.03 1.81 10.92
C GLU A 153 18.14 1.35 9.75
N ASN A 154 18.76 0.73 8.73
CA ASN A 154 18.10 0.27 7.52
C ASN A 154 18.66 -1.06 7.01
N PHE A 155 18.12 -1.58 5.91
CA PHE A 155 18.58 -2.82 5.27
C PHE A 155 19.45 -2.49 4.06
N ASP A 156 20.66 -3.05 4.00
CA ASP A 156 21.66 -2.75 2.95
C ASP A 156 21.21 -3.13 1.53
N GLY A 157 20.27 -4.06 1.37
CA GLY A 157 19.74 -4.51 0.07
C GLY A 157 18.48 -3.78 -0.38
N VAL A 158 18.05 -2.73 0.33
CA VAL A 158 16.89 -1.91 -0.04
C VAL A 158 17.37 -0.53 -0.49
N ILE A 159 16.84 -0.06 -1.61
CA ILE A 159 17.06 1.30 -2.10
C ILE A 159 16.04 2.21 -1.41
N TYR A 160 16.51 3.06 -0.51
CA TYR A 160 15.69 4.06 0.17
C TYR A 160 15.73 5.37 -0.61
N MET A 161 14.57 5.87 -1.00
CA MET A 161 14.40 7.10 -1.77
C MET A 161 13.96 8.23 -0.82
N PRO A 162 14.84 9.17 -0.46
CA PRO A 162 14.53 10.19 0.53
C PRO A 162 13.36 11.09 0.10
N CYS A 163 12.39 11.26 0.99
CA CYS A 163 11.24 12.15 0.84
C CYS A 163 11.34 13.24 1.92
N LEU A 164 12.04 14.31 1.60
CA LEU A 164 12.41 15.40 2.52
C LEU A 164 11.64 16.68 2.18
N GLU A 165 11.61 17.64 3.10
CA GLU A 165 11.03 18.96 2.84
C GLU A 165 11.69 19.63 1.61
N SER A 166 13.01 19.46 1.44
CA SER A 166 13.78 20.04 0.33
C SER A 166 13.35 19.55 -1.06
N ASN A 167 12.74 18.36 -1.17
CA ASN A 167 12.22 17.81 -2.42
C ASN A 167 10.68 17.69 -2.43
N GLY A 168 9.99 18.43 -1.54
CA GLY A 168 8.53 18.42 -1.44
C GLY A 168 7.95 17.09 -0.95
N PHE A 169 8.74 16.31 -0.22
CA PHE A 169 8.40 14.96 0.26
C PHE A 169 8.09 13.96 -0.87
N LEU A 170 8.64 14.19 -2.06
CA LEU A 170 8.51 13.29 -3.20
C LEU A 170 9.84 12.59 -3.48
N PRO A 171 9.81 11.27 -3.81
CA PRO A 171 11.02 10.55 -4.13
C PRO A 171 11.59 10.99 -5.49
N GLU A 172 12.91 10.99 -5.59
CA GLU A 172 13.62 11.12 -6.85
C GLU A 172 13.96 9.73 -7.41
N ILE A 173 14.07 9.64 -8.74
CA ILE A 173 14.48 8.41 -9.42
C ILE A 173 15.90 8.05 -8.95
N PRO A 174 16.13 6.84 -8.41
CA PRO A 174 17.41 6.44 -7.87
C PRO A 174 18.44 6.19 -8.96
N GLU A 175 19.73 6.37 -8.63
CA GLU A 175 20.84 6.03 -9.56
C GLU A 175 20.96 4.52 -9.78
N GLU A 176 20.77 3.73 -8.72
CA GLU A 176 20.71 2.28 -8.81
C GLU A 176 19.35 1.83 -9.31
N VAL A 177 19.32 0.97 -10.32
CA VAL A 177 18.06 0.51 -10.94
C VAL A 177 17.42 -0.57 -10.06
N PRO A 178 16.22 -0.32 -9.48
CA PRO A 178 15.44 -1.34 -8.80
C PRO A 178 14.66 -2.21 -9.80
N ASP A 179 14.28 -3.41 -9.35
CA ASP A 179 13.33 -4.27 -10.05
C ASP A 179 11.89 -4.01 -9.60
N LEU A 180 11.70 -3.74 -8.30
CA LEU A 180 10.40 -3.46 -7.68
C LEU A 180 10.42 -2.09 -7.02
N ILE A 181 9.44 -1.25 -7.33
CA ILE A 181 9.32 0.11 -6.82
C ILE A 181 7.99 0.25 -6.08
N TYR A 182 8.02 0.54 -4.79
CA TYR A 182 6.82 0.84 -4.01
C TYR A 182 6.59 2.35 -3.97
N LEU A 183 5.46 2.78 -4.51
CA LEU A 183 5.00 4.16 -4.44
C LEU A 183 3.63 4.19 -3.76
N CYS A 184 3.44 5.08 -2.80
CA CYS A 184 2.16 5.30 -2.12
C CYS A 184 1.79 6.77 -2.22
N PHE A 185 0.68 7.09 -2.91
CA PHE A 185 0.20 8.46 -3.01
C PHE A 185 -1.33 8.54 -3.02
N PRO A 186 -1.90 9.40 -2.14
CA PRO A 186 -1.22 10.17 -1.08
C PRO A 186 -0.39 9.29 -0.15
N ASN A 187 0.80 9.78 0.26
CA ASN A 187 1.78 8.95 0.94
C ASN A 187 1.48 8.74 2.43
N ASN A 188 1.71 7.53 2.90
CA ASN A 188 1.84 7.21 4.32
C ASN A 188 3.34 7.04 4.66
N PRO A 189 3.97 7.91 5.53
CA PRO A 189 3.31 8.75 6.53
C PRO A 189 3.26 10.26 6.20
N SER A 190 3.86 10.75 5.12
CA SER A 190 4.05 12.18 4.90
C SER A 190 2.78 12.95 4.52
N GLY A 191 1.79 12.25 3.94
CA GLY A 191 0.59 12.87 3.38
C GLY A 191 0.82 13.58 2.03
N ALA A 192 2.05 13.51 1.48
CA ALA A 192 2.36 14.11 0.19
C ALA A 192 1.57 13.45 -0.94
N ALA A 193 1.11 14.25 -1.89
CA ALA A 193 0.49 13.81 -3.14
C ALA A 193 1.46 14.07 -4.30
N ILE A 194 1.38 13.26 -5.35
CA ILE A 194 2.24 13.36 -6.53
C ILE A 194 1.45 13.90 -7.72
N THR A 195 2.02 14.88 -8.45
CA THR A 195 1.38 15.39 -9.66
C THR A 195 1.43 14.39 -10.79
N ARG A 196 0.56 14.55 -11.77
CA ARG A 196 0.52 13.70 -12.98
C ARG A 196 1.85 13.69 -13.71
N GLU A 197 2.50 14.84 -13.85
CA GLU A 197 3.79 14.97 -14.52
C GLU A 197 4.88 14.16 -13.80
N LYS A 198 4.94 14.28 -12.49
CA LYS A 198 5.92 13.54 -11.69
C LYS A 198 5.65 12.04 -11.68
N LEU A 199 4.38 11.63 -11.63
CA LEU A 199 4.02 10.22 -11.72
C LEU A 199 4.33 9.64 -13.10
N GLN A 200 4.16 10.44 -14.18
CA GLN A 200 4.53 10.06 -15.52
C GLN A 200 6.05 9.78 -15.66
N GLU A 201 6.90 10.57 -14.98
CA GLU A 201 8.36 10.31 -14.96
C GLU A 201 8.68 8.90 -14.41
N TRP A 202 7.94 8.44 -13.40
CA TRP A 202 8.06 7.09 -12.83
C TRP A 202 7.59 6.01 -13.80
N VAL A 203 6.46 6.23 -14.47
CA VAL A 203 5.96 5.29 -15.49
C VAL A 203 6.95 5.17 -16.65
N ASP A 204 7.47 6.30 -17.15
CA ASP A 204 8.47 6.31 -18.22
C ASP A 204 9.77 5.63 -17.79
N TYR A 205 10.16 5.83 -16.53
CA TYR A 205 11.33 5.15 -15.95
C TYR A 205 11.13 3.63 -15.89
N ALA A 206 10.00 3.17 -15.37
CA ALA A 206 9.69 1.75 -15.26
C ALA A 206 9.64 1.09 -16.64
N ASN A 207 9.00 1.71 -17.62
CA ASN A 207 8.95 1.21 -19.00
C ASN A 207 10.34 1.11 -19.65
N ARG A 208 11.22 2.06 -19.35
CA ARG A 208 12.60 2.07 -19.89
C ARG A 208 13.49 1.01 -19.24
N THR A 209 13.32 0.75 -17.95
CA THR A 209 14.19 -0.15 -17.17
C THR A 209 13.65 -1.55 -17.04
N GLY A 210 12.38 -1.79 -17.31
CA GLY A 210 11.69 -3.04 -17.05
C GLY A 210 11.32 -3.25 -15.57
N ALA A 211 11.40 -2.19 -14.74
CA ALA A 211 10.99 -2.25 -13.34
C ALA A 211 9.46 -2.33 -13.21
N VAL A 212 8.99 -2.98 -12.14
CA VAL A 212 7.56 -3.05 -11.79
C VAL A 212 7.27 -2.05 -10.68
N ILE A 213 6.25 -1.20 -10.89
CA ILE A 213 5.74 -0.30 -9.87
C ILE A 213 4.55 -0.96 -9.14
N ILE A 214 4.67 -1.08 -7.83
CA ILE A 214 3.55 -1.41 -6.94
C ILE A 214 3.04 -0.09 -6.39
N TYR A 215 1.90 0.37 -6.93
CA TYR A 215 1.31 1.67 -6.60
C TYR A 215 0.18 1.50 -5.59
N ASP A 216 0.39 2.00 -4.36
CA ASP A 216 -0.61 1.97 -3.31
C ASP A 216 -1.41 3.28 -3.30
N ALA A 217 -2.70 3.18 -3.61
CA ALA A 217 -3.64 4.30 -3.66
C ALA A 217 -4.67 4.26 -2.51
N ALA A 218 -4.32 3.66 -1.36
CA ALA A 218 -5.25 3.49 -0.24
C ALA A 218 -5.89 4.80 0.25
N TYR A 219 -5.26 5.94 -0.02
CA TYR A 219 -5.74 7.27 0.37
C TYR A 219 -6.27 8.10 -0.81
N GLU A 220 -6.49 7.51 -1.99
CA GLU A 220 -6.93 8.22 -3.19
C GLU A 220 -8.25 9.00 -3.01
N ALA A 221 -9.15 8.50 -2.17
CA ALA A 221 -10.44 9.14 -1.89
C ALA A 221 -10.31 10.50 -1.19
N TYR A 222 -9.14 10.85 -0.65
CA TYR A 222 -8.87 12.15 -0.04
C TYR A 222 -8.33 13.19 -1.04
N ILE A 223 -8.08 12.81 -2.29
CA ILE A 223 -7.65 13.73 -3.34
C ILE A 223 -8.82 14.60 -3.75
N THR A 224 -8.64 15.92 -3.70
CA THR A 224 -9.63 16.93 -4.08
C THR A 224 -9.18 17.78 -5.25
N GLU A 225 -7.88 17.80 -5.53
CA GLU A 225 -7.26 18.56 -6.61
C GLU A 225 -7.37 17.81 -7.94
N THR A 226 -7.65 18.54 -9.02
CA THR A 226 -7.91 17.96 -10.35
C THR A 226 -6.66 17.53 -11.11
N ASP A 227 -5.48 18.03 -10.70
CA ASP A 227 -4.18 17.74 -11.29
C ASP A 227 -3.46 16.55 -10.61
N ILE A 228 -3.98 16.09 -9.49
CA ILE A 228 -3.47 14.91 -8.78
C ILE A 228 -4.19 13.66 -9.28
N PRO A 229 -3.47 12.67 -9.84
CA PRO A 229 -4.08 11.43 -10.30
C PRO A 229 -4.53 10.55 -9.12
N HIS A 230 -5.68 9.92 -9.25
CA HIS A 230 -6.20 8.93 -8.30
C HIS A 230 -5.58 7.54 -8.52
N SER A 231 -5.08 7.29 -9.71
CA SER A 231 -4.45 6.03 -10.09
C SER A 231 -3.27 6.27 -11.02
N ILE A 232 -2.24 5.42 -10.90
CA ILE A 232 -1.12 5.41 -11.85
C ILE A 232 -1.61 5.13 -13.29
N TYR A 233 -2.73 4.42 -13.46
CA TYR A 233 -3.31 4.13 -14.78
C TYR A 233 -3.86 5.36 -15.52
N GLU A 234 -3.91 6.50 -14.88
CA GLU A 234 -4.18 7.77 -15.53
C GLU A 234 -2.95 8.33 -16.28
N CYS A 235 -1.77 7.74 -16.07
CA CYS A 235 -0.54 8.07 -16.80
C CYS A 235 -0.43 7.25 -18.08
N ASN A 236 0.14 7.85 -19.12
CA ASN A 236 0.34 7.18 -20.42
C ASN A 236 1.37 6.04 -20.27
N GLY A 237 1.03 4.87 -20.79
CA GLY A 237 1.92 3.71 -20.75
C GLY A 237 2.07 3.04 -19.38
N ALA A 238 1.23 3.40 -18.39
CA ALA A 238 1.25 2.78 -17.07
C ALA A 238 0.77 1.31 -17.11
N ARG A 239 -0.07 0.96 -18.08
CA ARG A 239 -0.44 -0.43 -18.33
C ARG A 239 0.65 -1.08 -19.16
N SER A 240 1.32 -2.10 -18.62
CA SER A 240 2.21 -2.92 -19.42
C SER A 240 1.38 -3.70 -20.45
N GLU A 241 1.72 -3.58 -21.73
CA GLU A 241 1.23 -4.52 -22.72
C GLU A 241 1.93 -5.85 -22.46
N GLU A 242 1.14 -6.93 -22.32
CA GLU A 242 1.71 -8.26 -22.21
C GLU A 242 2.52 -8.56 -23.48
N HIS A 243 3.80 -8.71 -23.33
CA HIS A 243 4.63 -9.40 -24.31
C HIS A 243 4.60 -10.88 -23.94
N THR A 244 3.65 -11.61 -24.51
CA THR A 244 3.63 -13.08 -24.50
C THR A 244 4.78 -13.65 -25.31
#